data_a431a2fffb0a7a7532f5c03f4551b2d6
#
_entry.id   a431a2fffb0a7a7532f5c03f4551b2d6
#
_cell.length_a   1.000
_cell.length_b   1.000
_cell.length_c   1.000
_cell.angle_alpha   90.00
_cell.angle_beta   90.00
_cell.angle_gamma   90.00
#
_symmetry.space_group_name_H-M   'P 1'
#
loop_
_entity.id
_entity.type
_entity.pdbx_description
1 polymer ?
#
loop_
_entity_poly.entity_id
_entity_poly.type
_entity_poly.pdbx_seq_one_letter_code
_entity_poly.pdbx_strand_id
1 'polypeptide(L)'
;PEGLDAVIVLNSFGSLLWGEQGLASIDVPVLSIGGSMDLITPPLNEQLRPFQQLQHPNSRLAVVEGGSHFSAVGMRRDQALMRLGSDLVGEDPRLVQQALVELHVRFLDSLYEGGSAPRGIQSVAGVRTYVLDGEMAEPLQP
;
A
#
# COMPACT_ATOMS: atom_id res chain seq x y z
N PRO A 1 9.50 -16.94 9.01
CA PRO A 1 9.78 -17.03 10.47
C PRO A 1 8.55 -17.59 11.16
N GLU A 2 8.75 -18.54 12.07
CA GLU A 2 7.68 -19.08 12.90
C GLU A 2 7.03 -17.93 13.70
N GLY A 3 5.69 -17.87 13.70
CA GLY A 3 4.94 -16.86 14.45
C GLY A 3 4.72 -15.53 13.74
N LEU A 4 4.91 -15.46 12.42
CA LEU A 4 4.50 -14.30 11.63
C LEU A 4 3.10 -14.55 11.06
N ASP A 5 2.12 -13.75 11.47
CA ASP A 5 0.72 -13.92 11.08
C ASP A 5 0.35 -13.08 9.85
N ALA A 6 0.97 -11.92 9.67
CA ALA A 6 0.75 -11.02 8.54
C ALA A 6 1.92 -10.06 8.35
N VAL A 7 2.00 -9.44 7.17
CA VAL A 7 2.97 -8.38 6.85
C VAL A 7 2.24 -7.15 6.33
N ILE A 8 2.63 -5.98 6.82
CA ILE A 8 2.16 -4.70 6.28
C ILE A 8 3.37 -3.89 5.83
N VAL A 9 3.35 -3.44 4.57
CA VAL A 9 4.44 -2.66 3.98
C VAL A 9 3.91 -1.35 3.42
N LEU A 10 4.66 -0.29 3.62
CA LEU A 10 4.33 1.06 3.16
C LEU A 10 5.39 1.55 2.18
N ASN A 11 4.95 2.02 1.00
CA ASN A 11 5.80 2.64 -0.01
C ASN A 11 7.10 1.84 -0.28
N SER A 12 6.98 0.52 -0.40
CA SER A 12 8.14 -0.38 -0.54
C SER A 12 8.82 -0.22 -1.90
N PHE A 13 10.13 -0.37 -1.91
CA PHE A 13 10.87 -0.73 -3.11
C PHE A 13 10.69 -2.22 -3.36
N GLY A 14 10.24 -2.60 -4.53
CA GLY A 14 9.91 -3.99 -4.76
C GLY A 14 10.44 -4.60 -6.05
N SER A 15 10.39 -3.86 -7.15
CA SER A 15 10.66 -4.44 -8.47
C SER A 15 12.11 -4.87 -8.69
N LEU A 16 13.05 -4.08 -8.17
CA LEU A 16 14.49 -4.34 -8.38
C LEU A 16 15.11 -5.25 -7.31
N LEU A 17 14.52 -5.28 -6.12
CA LEU A 17 15.11 -5.99 -4.98
C LEU A 17 14.73 -7.47 -4.93
N TRP A 18 13.51 -7.81 -5.34
CA TRP A 18 12.95 -9.15 -5.15
C TRP A 18 13.00 -10.02 -6.41
N GLY A 19 13.27 -9.41 -7.58
CA GLY A 19 13.24 -10.14 -8.86
C GLY A 19 11.84 -10.64 -9.21
N GLU A 20 11.78 -11.54 -10.19
CA GLU A 20 10.49 -12.00 -10.76
C GLU A 20 9.71 -12.97 -9.86
N GLN A 21 10.35 -13.58 -8.87
CA GLN A 21 9.72 -14.58 -8.01
C GLN A 21 10.10 -14.47 -6.53
N GLY A 22 10.74 -13.36 -6.15
CA GLY A 22 11.28 -13.21 -4.79
C GLY A 22 10.23 -13.23 -3.69
N LEU A 23 8.98 -12.85 -3.99
CA LEU A 23 7.89 -12.83 -3.03
C LEU A 23 6.95 -14.04 -3.15
N ALA A 24 7.14 -14.91 -4.14
CA ALA A 24 6.26 -16.06 -4.38
C ALA A 24 6.24 -17.09 -3.23
N SER A 25 7.26 -17.08 -2.38
CA SER A 25 7.37 -17.98 -1.22
C SER A 25 6.75 -17.41 0.07
N ILE A 26 6.16 -16.20 0.02
CA ILE A 26 5.48 -15.63 1.18
C ILE A 26 4.11 -16.27 1.30
N ASP A 27 3.91 -16.99 2.40
CA ASP A 27 2.73 -17.78 2.71
C ASP A 27 1.76 -17.14 3.70
N VAL A 28 2.08 -15.93 4.16
CA VAL A 28 1.23 -15.13 5.04
C VAL A 28 0.56 -13.98 4.28
N PRO A 29 -0.61 -13.48 4.74
CA PRO A 29 -1.26 -12.34 4.11
C PRO A 29 -0.39 -11.08 4.18
N VAL A 30 -0.34 -10.34 3.08
CA VAL A 30 0.42 -9.09 2.95
C VAL A 30 -0.52 -7.95 2.60
N LEU A 31 -0.47 -6.86 3.36
CA LEU A 31 -1.04 -5.58 2.95
C LEU A 31 0.09 -4.68 2.44
N SER A 32 0.12 -4.44 1.13
CA SER A 32 1.00 -3.45 0.52
C SER A 32 0.25 -2.14 0.35
N ILE A 33 0.80 -1.03 0.81
CA ILE A 33 0.16 0.29 0.68
C ILE A 33 1.10 1.25 -0.01
N GLY A 34 0.59 1.93 -1.03
CA GLY A 34 1.29 3.00 -1.74
C GLY A 34 0.43 4.24 -1.92
N GLY A 35 1.07 5.34 -2.28
CA GLY A 35 0.40 6.59 -2.61
C GLY A 35 0.36 6.82 -4.12
N SER A 36 -0.74 7.35 -4.65
CA SER A 36 -0.88 7.61 -6.09
C SER A 36 0.07 8.70 -6.61
N MET A 37 0.60 9.53 -5.72
CA MET A 37 1.58 10.58 -6.01
C MET A 37 2.99 10.22 -5.54
N ASP A 38 3.26 8.95 -5.27
CA ASP A 38 4.61 8.51 -4.91
C ASP A 38 5.50 8.43 -6.15
N LEU A 39 6.39 9.41 -6.29
CA LEU A 39 7.34 9.48 -7.39
C LEU A 39 8.65 8.73 -7.10
N ILE A 40 8.87 8.33 -5.86
CA ILE A 40 10.08 7.59 -5.44
C ILE A 40 9.85 6.09 -5.63
N THR A 41 8.70 5.61 -5.19
CA THR A 41 8.27 4.23 -5.38
C THR A 41 6.88 4.19 -6.03
N PRO A 42 6.81 4.46 -7.35
CA PRO A 42 5.53 4.51 -8.06
C PRO A 42 4.74 3.18 -7.92
N PRO A 43 3.44 3.24 -7.53
CA PRO A 43 2.67 2.05 -7.20
C PRO A 43 2.63 0.98 -8.28
N LEU A 44 2.58 1.37 -9.55
CA LEU A 44 2.52 0.40 -10.65
C LEU A 44 3.80 -0.43 -10.76
N ASN A 45 4.96 0.20 -10.63
CA ASN A 45 6.23 -0.49 -10.80
C ASN A 45 6.71 -1.16 -9.51
N GLU A 46 6.64 -0.42 -8.39
CA GLU A 46 7.31 -0.83 -7.17
C GLU A 46 6.40 -1.62 -6.22
N GLN A 47 5.09 -1.61 -6.46
CA GLN A 47 4.14 -2.29 -5.57
C GLN A 47 3.25 -3.28 -6.30
N LEU A 48 2.68 -2.95 -7.47
CA LEU A 48 1.82 -3.87 -8.21
C LEU A 48 2.59 -5.12 -8.69
N ARG A 49 3.77 -4.95 -9.29
CA ARG A 49 4.59 -6.08 -9.75
C ARG A 49 4.96 -7.05 -8.62
N PRO A 50 5.53 -6.60 -7.49
CA PRO A 50 5.77 -7.49 -6.35
C PRO A 50 4.50 -8.11 -5.81
N PHE A 51 3.40 -7.34 -5.72
CA PHE A 51 2.12 -7.83 -5.24
C PHE A 51 1.57 -9.00 -6.08
N GLN A 52 1.74 -8.95 -7.41
CA GLN A 52 1.31 -10.02 -8.32
C GLN A 52 2.04 -11.35 -8.08
N GLN A 53 3.16 -11.36 -7.37
CA GLN A 53 3.86 -12.58 -6.98
C GLN A 53 3.27 -13.25 -5.74
N LEU A 54 2.51 -12.51 -4.91
CA LEU A 54 1.94 -13.01 -3.67
C LEU A 54 0.80 -13.99 -3.94
N GLN A 55 0.86 -15.15 -3.30
CA GLN A 55 -0.12 -16.22 -3.51
C GLN A 55 -1.22 -16.27 -2.44
N HIS A 56 -1.03 -15.58 -1.31
CA HIS A 56 -1.98 -15.67 -0.21
C HIS A 56 -3.29 -14.93 -0.55
N PRO A 57 -4.49 -15.57 -0.47
CA PRO A 57 -5.75 -15.01 -0.94
C PRO A 57 -6.20 -13.76 -0.17
N ASN A 58 -5.74 -13.60 1.06
CA ASN A 58 -6.03 -12.42 1.87
C ASN A 58 -5.03 -11.26 1.67
N SER A 59 -4.04 -11.41 0.78
CA SER A 59 -3.15 -10.30 0.45
C SER A 59 -3.91 -9.17 -0.26
N ARG A 60 -3.52 -7.94 0.01
CA ARG A 60 -4.12 -6.72 -0.57
C ARG A 60 -3.05 -5.73 -0.98
N LEU A 61 -3.32 -5.06 -2.10
CA LEU A 61 -2.60 -3.86 -2.51
C LEU A 61 -3.55 -2.66 -2.40
N ALA A 62 -3.23 -1.69 -1.59
CA ALA A 62 -3.99 -0.46 -1.44
C ALA A 62 -3.21 0.72 -2.01
N VAL A 63 -3.84 1.51 -2.88
CA VAL A 63 -3.29 2.77 -3.40
C VAL A 63 -4.14 3.91 -2.90
N VAL A 64 -3.56 4.75 -2.04
CA VAL A 64 -4.22 5.91 -1.43
C VAL A 64 -4.08 7.11 -2.36
N GLU A 65 -5.21 7.66 -2.82
CA GLU A 65 -5.22 8.83 -3.71
C GLU A 65 -4.59 10.03 -3.01
N GLY A 66 -3.73 10.77 -3.71
CA GLY A 66 -3.01 11.93 -3.18
C GLY A 66 -1.87 11.60 -2.21
N GLY A 67 -1.69 10.33 -1.84
CA GLY A 67 -0.56 9.92 -0.99
C GLY A 67 0.78 10.02 -1.73
N SER A 68 1.80 10.54 -1.06
CA SER A 68 3.20 10.59 -1.52
C SER A 68 4.06 9.64 -0.70
N HIS A 69 5.32 9.48 -1.11
CA HIS A 69 6.29 8.69 -0.36
C HIS A 69 6.44 9.14 1.10
N PHE A 70 6.33 10.44 1.35
CA PHE A 70 6.54 11.03 2.67
C PHE A 70 5.25 11.20 3.49
N SER A 71 4.07 10.98 2.92
CA SER A 71 2.81 11.11 3.66
C SER A 71 2.74 10.18 4.87
N ALA A 72 3.30 8.98 4.76
CA ALA A 72 3.29 7.98 5.83
C ALA A 72 4.13 8.38 7.06
N VAL A 73 5.20 9.14 6.87
CA VAL A 73 6.15 9.49 7.95
C VAL A 73 5.84 10.80 8.65
N GLY A 74 4.71 11.43 8.37
CA GLY A 74 4.25 12.61 9.10
C GLY A 74 5.08 13.87 8.83
N MET A 75 5.81 13.93 7.73
CA MET A 75 6.54 15.14 7.37
C MET A 75 5.54 16.26 7.06
N ARG A 76 5.64 17.35 7.82
CA ARG A 76 4.83 18.54 7.58
C ARG A 76 5.28 19.21 6.28
N ARG A 77 4.33 19.85 5.58
CA ARG A 77 4.57 20.58 4.34
C ARG A 77 5.70 21.61 4.43
N ASP A 78 5.87 22.19 5.62
CA ASP A 78 6.90 23.19 5.93
C ASP A 78 8.27 22.55 6.22
N GLN A 79 8.30 21.27 6.53
CA GLN A 79 9.53 20.51 6.81
C GLN A 79 9.96 19.65 5.62
N ALA A 80 9.03 19.41 4.73
CA ALA A 80 9.39 18.70 3.53
C ALA A 80 10.45 19.48 2.82
N LEU A 81 11.57 18.97 2.68
CA LEU A 81 12.74 19.43 1.92
C LEU A 81 12.35 20.14 0.67
N MET A 82 11.59 20.75 1.08
CA MET A 82 10.95 21.67 1.08
C MET A 82 10.97 22.57 0.02
N ARG A 83 11.79 22.48 -0.77
CA ARG A 83 12.12 23.28 -1.92
C ARG A 83 12.07 22.49 -3.22
N LEU A 84 11.73 21.22 -3.13
CA LEU A 84 11.59 20.34 -4.29
C LEU A 84 10.16 20.27 -4.84
N GLY A 85 9.28 21.12 -4.33
CA GLY A 85 7.92 21.25 -4.83
C GLY A 85 6.86 20.54 -4.00
N SER A 86 5.65 21.07 -4.06
CA SER A 86 4.45 20.55 -3.38
C SER A 86 4.12 19.10 -3.79
N ASP A 87 4.58 18.69 -4.96
CA ASP A 87 4.28 17.40 -5.58
C ASP A 87 4.90 16.21 -4.82
N LEU A 88 5.98 16.45 -4.08
CA LEU A 88 6.60 15.41 -3.25
C LEU A 88 5.87 15.16 -1.92
N VAL A 89 5.03 16.08 -1.50
CA VAL A 89 4.30 15.99 -0.23
C VAL A 89 2.92 15.38 -0.40
N GLY A 90 2.38 15.40 -1.62
CA GLY A 90 1.05 14.91 -1.90
C GLY A 90 -0.06 15.83 -1.35
N GLU A 91 -1.25 15.27 -1.18
CA GLU A 91 -2.40 15.91 -0.57
C GLU A 91 -2.23 16.03 0.96
N ASP A 92 -3.26 16.47 1.69
CA ASP A 92 -3.15 16.65 3.14
C ASP A 92 -2.59 15.40 3.83
N PRO A 93 -1.36 15.43 4.36
CA PRO A 93 -0.72 14.26 4.94
C PRO A 93 -1.50 13.67 6.11
N ARG A 94 -2.33 14.46 6.80
CA ARG A 94 -3.13 14.00 7.94
C ARG A 94 -4.24 13.07 7.48
N LEU A 95 -4.92 13.41 6.38
CA LEU A 95 -5.96 12.56 5.81
C LEU A 95 -5.36 11.25 5.29
N VAL A 96 -4.21 11.33 4.62
CA VAL A 96 -3.48 10.13 4.18
C VAL A 96 -3.10 9.24 5.37
N GLN A 97 -2.56 9.82 6.46
CA GLN A 97 -2.21 9.06 7.66
C GLN A 97 -3.43 8.42 8.32
N GLN A 98 -4.56 9.13 8.39
CA GLN A 98 -5.81 8.54 8.89
C GLN A 98 -6.26 7.37 8.02
N ALA A 99 -6.18 7.51 6.70
CA ALA A 99 -6.49 6.43 5.77
C ALA A 99 -5.55 5.23 5.95
N LEU A 100 -4.25 5.46 6.17
CA LEU A 100 -3.29 4.40 6.46
C LEU A 100 -3.68 3.65 7.74
N VAL A 101 -3.96 4.35 8.84
CA VAL A 101 -4.37 3.73 10.10
C VAL A 101 -5.64 2.89 9.90
N GLU A 102 -6.64 3.43 9.24
CA GLU A 102 -7.91 2.72 8.99
C GLU A 102 -7.71 1.49 8.10
N LEU A 103 -6.84 1.55 7.08
CA LEU A 103 -6.49 0.40 6.26
C LEU A 103 -5.83 -0.73 7.08
N HIS A 104 -4.90 -0.37 7.98
CA HIS A 104 -4.27 -1.34 8.87
C HIS A 104 -5.31 -2.04 9.74
N VAL A 105 -6.18 -1.27 10.39
CA VAL A 105 -7.22 -1.81 11.27
C VAL A 105 -8.16 -2.73 10.47
N ARG A 106 -8.71 -2.28 9.36
CA ARG A 106 -9.61 -3.08 8.53
C ARG A 106 -8.98 -4.37 8.02
N PHE A 107 -7.70 -4.32 7.65
CA PHE A 107 -6.98 -5.50 7.21
C PHE A 107 -6.80 -6.51 8.33
N LEU A 108 -6.34 -6.06 9.51
CA LEU A 108 -6.16 -6.93 10.66
C LEU A 108 -7.49 -7.50 11.17
N ASP A 109 -8.54 -6.69 11.26
CA ASP A 109 -9.88 -7.14 11.65
C ASP A 109 -10.39 -8.24 10.69
N SER A 110 -10.11 -8.10 9.39
CA SER A 110 -10.49 -9.12 8.41
C SER A 110 -9.78 -10.47 8.61
N LEU A 111 -8.61 -10.46 9.21
CA LEU A 111 -7.86 -11.68 9.48
C LEU A 111 -8.26 -12.35 10.81
N TYR A 112 -8.53 -11.56 11.85
CA TYR A 112 -8.72 -12.05 13.21
C TYR A 112 -10.18 -12.09 13.65
N GLU A 113 -11.04 -11.21 13.12
CA GLU A 113 -12.45 -11.11 13.53
C GLU A 113 -13.43 -11.67 12.49
N GLY A 114 -12.92 -12.22 11.39
CA GLY A 114 -13.75 -12.82 10.33
C GLY A 114 -14.50 -11.79 9.48
N GLY A 115 -14.07 -10.53 9.51
CA GLY A 115 -14.56 -9.48 8.63
C GLY A 115 -14.16 -9.71 7.17
N SER A 116 -14.84 -9.05 6.23
CA SER A 116 -14.41 -9.06 4.83
C SER A 116 -13.21 -8.15 4.65
N ALA A 117 -12.14 -8.67 4.05
CA ALA A 117 -11.00 -7.84 3.66
C ALA A 117 -11.44 -6.73 2.68
N PRO A 118 -10.92 -5.51 2.81
CA PRO A 118 -11.21 -4.42 1.88
C PRO A 118 -10.96 -4.84 0.43
N ARG A 119 -11.83 -4.42 -0.49
CA ARG A 119 -11.71 -4.69 -1.94
C ARG A 119 -12.41 -3.61 -2.75
N GLY A 120 -11.82 -3.26 -3.90
CA GLY A 120 -12.38 -2.28 -4.84
C GLY A 120 -12.09 -0.83 -4.45
N ILE A 121 -12.86 0.09 -5.04
CA ILE A 121 -12.74 1.52 -4.74
C ILE A 121 -13.51 1.82 -3.46
N GLN A 122 -12.84 2.40 -2.50
CA GLN A 122 -13.39 2.73 -1.20
C GLN A 122 -13.09 4.16 -0.79
N SER A 123 -13.90 4.71 0.11
CA SER A 123 -13.54 5.90 0.87
C SER A 123 -13.00 5.44 2.23
N VAL A 124 -11.73 5.73 2.49
CA VAL A 124 -11.05 5.38 3.74
C VAL A 124 -10.64 6.67 4.41
N ALA A 125 -11.19 6.96 5.58
CA ALA A 125 -11.03 8.26 6.27
C ALA A 125 -11.30 9.48 5.36
N GLY A 126 -12.25 9.36 4.42
CA GLY A 126 -12.58 10.40 3.46
C GLY A 126 -11.67 10.47 2.22
N VAL A 127 -10.64 9.64 2.16
CA VAL A 127 -9.71 9.57 1.01
C VAL A 127 -10.11 8.41 0.10
N ARG A 128 -10.15 8.67 -1.21
CA ARG A 128 -10.36 7.60 -2.18
C ARG A 128 -9.18 6.64 -2.16
N THR A 129 -9.49 5.36 -2.05
CA THR A 129 -8.48 4.32 -1.97
C THR A 129 -8.87 3.17 -2.88
N TYR A 130 -7.91 2.70 -3.66
CA TYR A 130 -8.05 1.58 -4.59
C TYR A 130 -7.44 0.35 -3.92
N VAL A 131 -8.27 -0.65 -3.60
CA VAL A 131 -7.81 -1.88 -2.94
C VAL A 131 -7.99 -3.06 -3.87
N LEU A 132 -6.87 -3.64 -4.27
CA LEU A 132 -6.80 -4.80 -5.16
C LEU A 132 -6.52 -6.08 -4.35
N ASP A 133 -7.16 -7.16 -4.74
CA ASP A 133 -6.73 -8.51 -4.41
C ASP A 133 -5.96 -9.14 -5.59
N GLY A 134 -5.52 -10.39 -5.46
CA GLY A 134 -4.77 -11.06 -6.51
C GLY A 134 -5.53 -11.18 -7.82
N GLU A 135 -6.84 -11.48 -7.75
CA GLU A 135 -7.71 -11.60 -8.92
C GLU A 135 -7.84 -10.27 -9.70
N MET A 136 -7.97 -9.17 -8.97
CA MET A 136 -8.04 -7.83 -9.59
C MET A 136 -6.70 -7.34 -10.12
N ALA A 137 -5.61 -7.76 -9.52
CA ALA A 137 -4.26 -7.35 -9.89
C ALA A 137 -3.70 -8.13 -11.10
N GLU A 138 -4.10 -9.39 -11.27
CA GLU A 138 -3.57 -10.28 -12.32
C GLU A 138 -3.65 -9.69 -13.74
N PRO A 139 -4.78 -9.11 -14.20
CA PRO A 139 -4.88 -8.56 -15.55
C PRO A 139 -4.17 -7.22 -15.75
N LEU A 140 -3.73 -6.58 -14.68
CA LEU A 140 -3.08 -5.28 -14.76
C LEU A 140 -1.62 -5.46 -15.18
N GLN A 141 -1.25 -4.80 -16.27
CA GLN A 141 0.14 -4.75 -16.72
C GLN A 141 0.74 -3.41 -16.30
N PRO A 142 1.91 -3.37 -15.66
CA PRO A 142 2.61 -2.15 -15.33
C PRO A 142 3.23 -1.48 -16.55
#